data_fd5a7017fc4021bafac413646ec47c76
#
_entry.id   fd5a7017fc4021bafac413646ec47c76
#
_cell.length_a   1.000
_cell.length_b   1.000
_cell.length_c   1.000
_cell.angle_alpha   90.00
_cell.angle_beta   90.00
_cell.angle_gamma   90.00
#
_symmetry.space_group_name_H-M   'P 1'
#
loop_
_entity.id
_entity.type
_entity.pdbx_description
1 polymer ?
#
loop_
_entity_poly.entity_id
_entity_poly.type
_entity_poly.pdbx_seq_one_letter_code
_entity_poly.pdbx_strand_id
1 'polypeptide(L)'
;MRPSHIETILDREFESTADGYHTPVMLWGPPGVGKSQIVANIALRHSVPLIDIRLSQMEPTDLRGIPFRSGQLVEWSIPSVLPDAGRHGPAGILFLDEITSAPPTVSAAAYQLILDRRLGEYQVPDGWVIFAAGNRQGDRGVTYAMPAPLA
;
A
#
# COMPACT_ATOMS: atom_id res chain seq x y z
N MET A 1 16.34 2.66 -13.35
CA MET A 1 15.43 1.66 -13.95
C MET A 1 14.38 2.38 -14.80
N ARG A 2 14.06 1.84 -15.93
CA ARG A 2 13.09 2.47 -16.85
C ARG A 2 11.67 2.23 -16.36
N PRO A 3 10.75 3.19 -16.57
CA PRO A 3 9.35 3.00 -16.18
C PRO A 3 8.71 1.73 -16.75
N SER A 4 9.07 1.34 -17.99
CA SER A 4 8.54 0.12 -18.60
C SER A 4 8.94 -1.15 -17.85
N HIS A 5 10.13 -1.19 -17.27
CA HIS A 5 10.59 -2.32 -16.46
C HIS A 5 9.81 -2.38 -15.15
N ILE A 6 9.55 -1.22 -14.54
CA ILE A 6 8.77 -1.14 -13.31
C ILE A 6 7.35 -1.60 -13.57
N GLU A 7 6.74 -1.16 -14.65
CA GLU A 7 5.39 -1.60 -15.02
C GLU A 7 5.32 -3.11 -15.20
N THR A 8 6.32 -3.72 -15.84
CA THR A 8 6.38 -5.17 -16.01
C THR A 8 6.43 -5.90 -14.68
N ILE A 9 7.22 -5.38 -13.73
CA ILE A 9 7.32 -5.97 -12.39
C ILE A 9 6.00 -5.84 -11.65
N LEU A 10 5.37 -4.67 -11.70
CA LEU A 10 4.09 -4.45 -11.02
C LEU A 10 2.97 -5.30 -11.62
N ASP A 11 2.94 -5.44 -12.95
CA ASP A 11 1.99 -6.34 -13.61
C ASP A 11 2.14 -7.76 -13.10
N ARG A 12 3.37 -8.25 -13.01
CA ARG A 12 3.66 -9.61 -12.54
C ARG A 12 3.20 -9.81 -11.10
N GLU A 13 3.51 -8.84 -10.24
CA GLU A 13 3.12 -8.95 -8.84
C GLU A 13 1.60 -8.86 -8.66
N PHE A 14 0.93 -8.04 -9.46
CA PHE A 14 -0.52 -8.00 -9.46
C PHE A 14 -1.12 -9.34 -9.88
N GLU A 15 -0.62 -9.92 -10.97
CA GLU A 15 -1.11 -11.22 -11.46
C GLU A 15 -0.85 -12.34 -10.46
N SER A 16 0.31 -12.33 -9.78
CA SER A 16 0.64 -13.32 -8.75
C SER A 16 -0.31 -13.25 -7.56
N THR A 17 -0.86 -12.08 -7.26
CA THR A 17 -1.81 -11.91 -6.18
C THR A 17 -3.07 -12.74 -6.39
N ALA A 18 -3.52 -12.88 -7.63
CA ALA A 18 -4.66 -13.72 -7.96
C ALA A 18 -4.40 -15.21 -7.66
N ASP A 19 -3.14 -15.62 -7.68
CA ASP A 19 -2.72 -16.99 -7.36
C ASP A 19 -2.39 -17.18 -5.88
N GLY A 20 -2.63 -16.18 -5.05
CA GLY A 20 -2.39 -16.24 -3.61
C GLY A 20 -1.00 -15.81 -3.17
N TYR A 21 -0.16 -15.34 -4.08
CA TYR A 21 1.18 -14.85 -3.75
C TYR A 21 1.14 -13.35 -3.51
N HIS A 22 1.39 -12.94 -2.28
CA HIS A 22 1.32 -11.53 -1.88
C HIS A 22 2.72 -11.00 -1.60
N THR A 23 3.42 -10.60 -2.66
CA THR A 23 4.73 -9.99 -2.55
C THR A 23 4.59 -8.47 -2.66
N PRO A 24 4.84 -7.73 -1.59
CA PRO A 24 4.77 -6.27 -1.66
C PRO A 24 5.95 -5.70 -2.44
N VAL A 25 5.72 -4.58 -3.12
CA VAL A 25 6.76 -3.89 -3.88
C VAL A 25 6.91 -2.47 -3.36
N MET A 26 8.15 -2.06 -3.12
CA MET A 26 8.49 -0.72 -2.70
C MET A 26 9.16 0.01 -3.86
N LEU A 27 8.59 1.14 -4.26
CA LEU A 27 9.17 2.01 -5.29
C LEU A 27 9.94 3.13 -4.62
N TRP A 28 11.24 3.19 -4.89
CA TRP A 28 12.12 4.23 -4.37
C TRP A 28 12.41 5.25 -5.47
N GLY A 29 12.32 6.53 -5.15
CA GLY A 29 12.66 7.57 -6.09
C GLY A 29 12.20 8.93 -5.59
N PRO A 30 12.78 10.02 -6.16
CA PRO A 30 12.39 11.36 -5.75
C PRO A 30 10.96 11.67 -6.16
N PRO A 31 10.32 12.68 -5.52
CA PRO A 31 9.00 13.15 -5.94
C PRO A 31 9.03 13.61 -7.40
N GLY A 32 7.91 13.42 -8.10
CA GLY A 32 7.76 13.94 -9.46
C GLY A 32 8.33 13.07 -10.56
N VAL A 33 8.76 11.83 -10.28
CA VAL A 33 9.26 10.91 -11.29
C VAL A 33 8.19 9.95 -11.83
N GLY A 34 6.93 10.19 -11.50
CA GLY A 34 5.82 9.45 -12.09
C GLY A 34 5.46 8.14 -11.40
N LYS A 35 5.88 7.92 -10.15
CA LYS A 35 5.56 6.70 -9.42
C LYS A 35 4.05 6.44 -9.35
N SER A 36 3.28 7.46 -8.98
CA SER A 36 1.82 7.35 -8.91
C SER A 36 1.21 7.03 -10.26
N GLN A 37 1.74 7.62 -11.34
CA GLN A 37 1.25 7.40 -12.68
C GLN A 37 1.49 5.97 -13.14
N ILE A 38 2.64 5.41 -12.81
CA ILE A 38 2.97 4.01 -13.14
C ILE A 38 1.96 3.07 -12.48
N VAL A 39 1.67 3.28 -11.19
CA VAL A 39 0.71 2.46 -10.46
C VAL A 39 -0.71 2.63 -11.03
N ALA A 40 -1.10 3.86 -11.37
CA ALA A 40 -2.39 4.13 -11.98
C ALA A 40 -2.55 3.41 -13.31
N ASN A 41 -1.49 3.36 -14.12
CA ASN A 41 -1.49 2.65 -15.40
C ASN A 41 -1.71 1.15 -15.22
N ILE A 42 -1.13 0.55 -14.18
CA ILE A 42 -1.35 -0.87 -13.87
C ILE A 42 -2.81 -1.12 -13.49
N ALA A 43 -3.39 -0.26 -12.66
CA ALA A 43 -4.79 -0.39 -12.28
C ALA A 43 -5.71 -0.30 -13.49
N LEU A 44 -5.44 0.64 -14.40
CA LEU A 44 -6.23 0.79 -15.64
C LEU A 44 -6.08 -0.43 -16.54
N ARG A 45 -4.88 -0.96 -16.67
CA ARG A 45 -4.60 -2.13 -17.52
C ARG A 45 -5.38 -3.36 -17.06
N HIS A 46 -5.51 -3.54 -15.76
CA HIS A 46 -6.23 -4.68 -15.19
C HIS A 46 -7.69 -4.36 -14.88
N SER A 47 -8.14 -3.15 -15.15
CA SER A 47 -9.52 -2.72 -14.91
C SER A 47 -9.95 -2.91 -13.44
N VAL A 48 -9.06 -2.57 -12.53
CA VAL A 48 -9.32 -2.69 -11.09
C VAL A 48 -9.23 -1.33 -10.41
N PRO A 49 -9.88 -1.16 -9.25
CA PRO A 49 -9.79 0.08 -8.50
C PRO A 49 -8.39 0.28 -7.91
N LEU A 50 -8.02 1.53 -7.78
CA LEU A 50 -6.80 1.97 -7.11
C LEU A 50 -7.18 2.81 -5.91
N ILE A 51 -6.69 2.44 -4.76
CA ILE A 51 -6.76 3.28 -3.56
C ILE A 51 -5.37 3.85 -3.34
N ASP A 52 -5.25 5.16 -3.52
CA ASP A 52 -3.98 5.90 -3.38
C ASP A 52 -4.02 6.66 -2.05
N ILE A 53 -3.18 6.26 -1.12
CA ILE A 53 -3.09 6.89 0.19
C ILE A 53 -1.75 7.60 0.31
N ARG A 54 -1.82 8.92 0.54
CA ARG A 54 -0.63 9.74 0.73
C ARG A 54 -0.32 9.82 2.22
N LEU A 55 0.64 9.02 2.67
CA LEU A 55 0.92 8.82 4.08
C LEU A 55 1.45 10.06 4.79
N SER A 56 2.12 10.96 4.05
CA SER A 56 2.63 12.21 4.64
C SER A 56 1.52 13.12 5.16
N GLN A 57 0.29 12.93 4.70
CA GLN A 57 -0.87 13.73 5.09
C GLN A 57 -1.78 13.03 6.09
N MET A 58 -1.38 11.86 6.58
CA MET A 58 -2.19 11.06 7.47
C MET A 58 -1.77 11.20 8.94
N GLU A 59 -2.74 11.04 9.82
CA GLU A 59 -2.51 10.85 11.25
C GLU A 59 -2.67 9.37 11.59
N PRO A 60 -2.15 8.90 12.75
CA PRO A 60 -2.24 7.48 13.11
C PRO A 60 -3.67 6.93 13.11
N THR A 61 -4.65 7.72 13.54
CA THR A 61 -6.05 7.27 13.54
C THR A 61 -6.64 7.13 12.15
N ASP A 62 -6.09 7.83 11.16
CA ASP A 62 -6.55 7.72 9.77
C ASP A 62 -6.28 6.35 9.18
N LEU A 63 -5.22 5.68 9.65
CA LEU A 63 -4.83 4.37 9.14
C LEU A 63 -5.27 3.25 10.05
N ARG A 64 -5.12 3.40 11.36
CA ARG A 64 -5.47 2.37 12.35
C ARG A 64 -6.94 2.38 12.74
N GLY A 65 -7.64 3.50 12.53
CA GLY A 65 -8.97 3.69 13.04
C GLY A 65 -8.97 4.26 14.45
N ILE A 66 -10.16 4.37 15.00
CA ILE A 66 -10.39 4.93 16.33
C ILE A 66 -10.89 3.83 17.25
N PRO A 67 -10.30 3.66 18.44
CA PRO A 67 -10.82 2.68 19.39
C PRO A 67 -12.17 3.15 19.95
N PHE A 68 -13.09 2.22 20.10
CA PHE A 68 -14.37 2.49 20.74
C PHE A 68 -14.76 1.34 21.67
N ARG A 69 -15.57 1.66 22.65
CA ARG A 69 -16.01 0.66 23.64
C ARG A 69 -17.23 -0.07 23.13
N SER A 70 -17.16 -1.40 23.17
CA SER A 70 -18.30 -2.27 22.85
C SER A 70 -18.49 -3.25 24.02
N GLY A 71 -19.42 -2.94 24.91
CA GLY A 71 -19.59 -3.71 26.15
C GLY A 71 -18.36 -3.62 27.04
N GLN A 72 -17.74 -4.76 27.33
CA GLN A 72 -16.52 -4.82 28.14
C GLN A 72 -15.26 -4.88 27.26
N LEU A 73 -15.43 -4.84 25.93
CA LEU A 73 -14.34 -4.94 24.97
C LEU A 73 -14.04 -3.57 24.36
N VAL A 74 -12.81 -3.40 23.91
CA VAL A 74 -12.42 -2.27 23.08
C VAL A 74 -12.28 -2.81 21.65
N GLU A 75 -12.99 -2.19 20.72
CA GLU A 75 -12.92 -2.51 19.32
C GLU A 75 -12.38 -1.29 18.57
N TRP A 76 -11.83 -1.53 17.35
CA TRP A 76 -11.29 -0.49 16.51
C TRP A 76 -12.17 -0.32 15.29
N SER A 77 -12.53 0.92 14.98
CA SER A 77 -13.19 1.23 13.72
C SER A 77 -12.22 1.00 12.57
N ILE A 78 -12.72 0.46 11.45
CA ILE A 78 -11.90 0.27 10.25
C ILE A 78 -12.03 1.52 9.38
N PRO A 79 -10.91 2.19 9.05
CA PRO A 79 -10.97 3.36 8.18
C PRO A 79 -11.57 3.05 6.81
N SER A 80 -12.46 3.91 6.36
CA SER A 80 -13.13 3.72 5.07
C SER A 80 -12.21 3.82 3.86
N VAL A 81 -11.01 4.37 4.06
CA VAL A 81 -10.02 4.48 2.98
C VAL A 81 -9.34 3.16 2.67
N LEU A 82 -9.36 2.20 3.60
CA LEU A 82 -8.70 0.91 3.38
C LEU A 82 -9.56 0.00 2.50
N PRO A 83 -8.92 -0.88 1.71
CA PRO A 83 -9.66 -1.78 0.82
C PRO A 83 -10.65 -2.66 1.55
N ASP A 84 -11.84 -2.77 1.00
CA ASP A 84 -12.91 -3.62 1.50
C ASP A 84 -13.55 -4.30 0.30
N ALA A 85 -13.59 -5.64 0.31
CA ALA A 85 -14.10 -6.37 -0.85
C ALA A 85 -15.56 -6.04 -1.16
N GLY A 86 -16.37 -5.75 -0.14
CA GLY A 86 -17.77 -5.40 -0.33
C GLY A 86 -17.98 -4.01 -0.91
N ARG A 87 -17.13 -3.03 -0.55
CA ARG A 87 -17.25 -1.65 -1.02
C ARG A 87 -16.43 -1.36 -2.25
N HIS A 88 -15.25 -1.95 -2.37
CA HIS A 88 -14.27 -1.61 -3.40
C HIS A 88 -14.11 -2.70 -4.45
N GLY A 89 -14.64 -3.90 -4.19
CA GLY A 89 -14.50 -5.02 -5.08
C GLY A 89 -13.49 -6.07 -4.60
N PRO A 90 -13.50 -7.26 -5.23
CA PRO A 90 -12.68 -8.38 -4.78
C PRO A 90 -11.19 -8.24 -5.12
N ALA A 91 -10.83 -7.35 -6.04
CA ALA A 91 -9.46 -7.18 -6.48
C ALA A 91 -9.15 -5.71 -6.71
N GLY A 92 -7.92 -5.31 -6.48
CA GLY A 92 -7.49 -3.93 -6.68
C GLY A 92 -6.05 -3.69 -6.25
N ILE A 93 -5.67 -2.43 -6.23
CA ILE A 93 -4.34 -2.00 -5.82
C ILE A 93 -4.48 -1.00 -4.67
N LEU A 94 -3.78 -1.29 -3.56
CA LEU A 94 -3.58 -0.34 -2.48
C LEU A 94 -2.18 0.25 -2.64
N PHE A 95 -2.10 1.54 -2.91
CA PHE A 95 -0.85 2.25 -3.08
C PHE A 95 -0.60 3.17 -1.89
N LEU A 96 0.47 2.90 -1.16
CA LEU A 96 0.86 3.68 0.01
C LEU A 96 2.02 4.59 -0.38
N ASP A 97 1.70 5.85 -0.70
CA ASP A 97 2.68 6.81 -1.21
C ASP A 97 3.29 7.64 -0.09
N GLU A 98 4.49 8.13 -0.33
CA GLU A 98 5.23 9.02 0.58
C GLU A 98 5.46 8.41 1.96
N ILE A 99 5.77 7.12 2.01
CA ILE A 99 5.95 6.39 3.26
C ILE A 99 7.12 6.94 4.10
N THR A 100 8.15 7.46 3.43
CA THR A 100 9.33 8.01 4.13
C THR A 100 9.11 9.41 4.67
N SER A 101 8.07 10.10 4.21
CA SER A 101 7.71 11.44 4.66
C SER A 101 6.59 11.44 5.69
N ALA A 102 6.10 10.26 6.06
CA ALA A 102 5.01 10.12 7.02
C ALA A 102 5.53 10.26 8.47
N PRO A 103 4.66 10.65 9.42
CA PRO A 103 5.02 10.57 10.83
C PRO A 103 5.45 9.14 11.19
N PRO A 104 6.39 8.97 12.14
CA PRO A 104 6.91 7.62 12.47
C PRO A 104 5.84 6.59 12.84
N THR A 105 4.79 7.00 13.54
CA THR A 105 3.70 6.12 13.92
C THR A 105 2.88 5.67 12.71
N VAL A 106 2.70 6.55 11.74
CA VAL A 106 2.01 6.23 10.48
C VAL A 106 2.87 5.30 9.63
N SER A 107 4.17 5.58 9.51
CA SER A 107 5.10 4.72 8.79
C SER A 107 5.14 3.32 9.37
N ALA A 108 5.20 3.19 10.70
CA ALA A 108 5.22 1.90 11.36
C ALA A 108 3.95 1.09 11.07
N ALA A 109 2.78 1.74 11.12
CA ALA A 109 1.52 1.09 10.78
C ALA A 109 1.47 0.67 9.32
N ALA A 110 1.98 1.52 8.42
CA ALA A 110 2.03 1.20 6.99
C ALA A 110 2.94 0.01 6.71
N TYR A 111 4.12 -0.06 7.33
CA TYR A 111 5.01 -1.21 7.18
C TYR A 111 4.38 -2.49 7.71
N GLN A 112 3.67 -2.42 8.82
CA GLN A 112 2.94 -3.58 9.33
C GLN A 112 1.90 -4.05 8.31
N LEU A 113 1.16 -3.13 7.72
CA LEU A 113 0.16 -3.44 6.71
C LEU A 113 0.79 -4.08 5.47
N ILE A 114 1.94 -3.56 5.03
CA ILE A 114 2.68 -4.10 3.89
C ILE A 114 3.15 -5.53 4.15
N LEU A 115 3.75 -5.78 5.31
CA LEU A 115 4.38 -7.06 5.60
C LEU A 115 3.39 -8.11 6.03
N ASP A 116 2.42 -7.75 6.86
CA ASP A 116 1.49 -8.69 7.48
C ASP A 116 0.13 -8.74 6.77
N ARG A 117 -0.16 -7.78 5.90
CA ARG A 117 -1.47 -7.59 5.27
C ARG A 117 -2.59 -7.44 6.29
N ARG A 118 -2.22 -6.97 7.48
CA ARG A 118 -3.12 -6.77 8.62
C ARG A 118 -2.73 -5.53 9.39
N LEU A 119 -3.72 -4.90 10.00
CA LEU A 119 -3.50 -3.78 10.90
C LEU A 119 -4.58 -3.85 11.97
N GLY A 120 -4.20 -4.29 13.18
CA GLY A 120 -5.17 -4.59 14.22
C GLY A 120 -6.11 -5.71 13.78
N GLU A 121 -7.40 -5.43 13.78
CA GLU A 121 -8.43 -6.39 13.36
C GLU A 121 -8.66 -6.37 11.85
N TYR A 122 -8.15 -5.36 11.16
CA TYR A 122 -8.32 -5.21 9.72
C TYR A 122 -7.40 -6.16 8.96
N GLN A 123 -7.90 -6.78 7.92
CA GLN A 123 -7.14 -7.63 7.01
C GLN A 123 -7.37 -7.18 5.57
N VAL A 124 -6.29 -7.06 4.80
CA VAL A 124 -6.38 -6.72 3.38
C VAL A 124 -7.03 -7.88 2.61
N PRO A 125 -8.05 -7.63 1.78
CA PRO A 125 -8.67 -8.70 0.98
C PRO A 125 -7.65 -9.38 0.06
N ASP A 126 -7.81 -10.68 -0.15
CA ASP A 126 -6.83 -11.51 -0.87
C ASP A 126 -6.54 -11.04 -2.29
N GLY A 127 -7.51 -10.48 -2.98
CA GLY A 127 -7.33 -10.00 -4.35
C GLY A 127 -6.66 -8.63 -4.47
N TRP A 128 -6.26 -8.02 -3.36
CA TRP A 128 -5.63 -6.70 -3.34
C TRP A 128 -4.13 -6.82 -3.17
N VAL A 129 -3.39 -6.21 -4.10
CA VAL A 129 -1.93 -6.09 -4.00
C VAL A 129 -1.58 -4.77 -3.34
N ILE A 130 -0.49 -4.75 -2.57
CA ILE A 130 0.01 -3.54 -1.93
C ILE A 130 1.29 -3.10 -2.63
N PHE A 131 1.28 -1.88 -3.16
CA PHE A 131 2.48 -1.21 -3.63
C PHE A 131 2.73 0.00 -2.73
N ALA A 132 3.98 0.31 -2.49
CA ALA A 132 4.34 1.46 -1.67
C ALA A 132 5.42 2.27 -2.36
N ALA A 133 5.52 3.54 -2.01
CA ALA A 133 6.53 4.42 -2.57
C ALA A 133 7.16 5.27 -1.48
N GLY A 134 8.45 5.51 -1.63
CA GLY A 134 9.21 6.36 -0.74
C GLY A 134 10.32 7.05 -1.49
N ASN A 135 11.02 7.91 -0.76
CA ASN A 135 12.13 8.69 -1.28
C ASN A 135 13.34 8.45 -0.40
N ARG A 136 14.49 8.12 -1.00
CA ARG A 136 15.77 8.02 -0.31
C ARG A 136 16.64 9.18 -0.75
N GLN A 137 17.47 9.67 0.18
CA GLN A 137 18.40 10.73 -0.15
C GLN A 137 19.34 10.26 -1.28
N GLY A 138 19.47 11.08 -2.33
CA GLY A 138 20.32 10.77 -3.47
C GLY A 138 19.67 9.94 -4.57
N ASP A 139 18.40 9.59 -4.45
CA ASP A 139 17.69 8.87 -5.50
C ASP A 139 17.59 9.73 -6.77
N ARG A 140 17.88 9.12 -7.91
CA ARG A 140 17.87 9.80 -9.21
C ARG A 140 16.85 9.25 -10.19
N GLY A 141 16.13 8.22 -9.82
CA GLY A 141 15.11 7.62 -10.64
C GLY A 141 14.32 6.64 -9.83
N VAL A 142 13.31 6.03 -10.45
CA VAL A 142 12.48 5.08 -9.76
C VAL A 142 13.16 3.72 -9.77
N THR A 143 13.32 3.14 -8.59
CA THR A 143 13.77 1.77 -8.40
C THR A 143 12.75 1.02 -7.57
N TYR A 144 12.91 -0.28 -7.45
CA TYR A 144 12.05 -1.06 -6.57
C TYR A 144 12.90 -1.95 -5.67
N ALA A 145 12.30 -2.29 -4.54
CA ALA A 145 12.86 -3.27 -3.63
C ALA A 145 11.73 -3.95 -2.89
N MET A 146 11.94 -5.18 -2.48
CA MET A 146 11.01 -5.85 -1.59
C MET A 146 11.37 -5.50 -0.16
N PRO A 147 10.39 -5.17 0.71
CA PRO A 147 10.69 -4.90 2.10
C PRO A 147 11.36 -6.12 2.74
N ALA A 148 12.44 -5.88 3.48
CA ALA A 148 13.07 -6.95 4.23
C ALA A 148 12.16 -7.39 5.37
N PRO A 149 12.12 -8.68 5.71
CA PRO A 149 11.41 -9.12 6.90
C PRO A 149 11.97 -8.40 8.13
N LEU A 150 11.09 -8.03 9.04
CA LEU A 150 11.52 -7.45 10.30
C LEU A 150 12.22 -8.55 11.11
N ALA A 151 13.44 -8.25 11.44
CA ALA A 151 14.24 -9.17 12.25
C ALA A 151 13.80 -9.11 13.71
#